data_128632e4ae886db9f2c5205ff549451a
#
_entry.id   128632e4ae886db9f2c5205ff549451a
#
_cell.length_a   1.000
_cell.length_b   1.000
_cell.length_c   1.000
_cell.angle_alpha   90.00
_cell.angle_beta   90.00
_cell.angle_gamma   90.00
#
_symmetry.space_group_name_H-M   'P 1'
#
loop_
_entity.id
_entity.type
_entity.pdbx_description
1 polymer ?
#
loop_
_entity_poly.entity_id
_entity_poly.type
_entity_poly.pdbx_seq_one_letter_code
_entity_poly.pdbx_strand_id
1 'polypeptide(L)'
;FDENAKVRNVYSGFRLDKFEKDMRSEKKDVQQIQKSIDFGEGIQSAFDESCAECFAQYANENETPIKPWDKVKTKLNDIDTSKLHYVKIPENHIVIDFDIKDETGKKSFEKNLEAASKFPPTYAELSKSGAGIHLHYIYDGDATKLNRLYDKDIEIKVFSGKSSLRRKLTLCNDLSIAHISSGLPLKGGKKVINIEGFKNEQHLRTMIKKNLNKEIHPSTRCSIDFINKLLDDAYDSGQHYDVSDMKNAVYAFATQSTNQAPYCIKAVNKMPFKSEDSAPPVGSGDDSPLIFFDCEVFPNLFLINWKVQGEKTPI
;
A
#
# COMPACT_ATOMS: atom_id res chain seq x y z
N PHE A 1 -19.85 24.92 -33.82
CA PHE A 1 -20.83 24.08 -33.11
C PHE A 1 -22.13 24.84 -33.08
N ASP A 2 -23.18 24.24 -33.64
CA ASP A 2 -24.53 24.78 -33.54
C ASP A 2 -25.04 24.50 -32.12
N GLU A 3 -25.31 25.52 -31.34
CA GLU A 3 -25.80 25.42 -29.96
C GLU A 3 -27.11 24.61 -29.83
N ASN A 4 -27.83 24.42 -30.97
CA ASN A 4 -29.06 23.64 -31.05
C ASN A 4 -28.87 22.23 -31.60
N ALA A 5 -27.65 21.84 -31.97
CA ALA A 5 -27.39 20.52 -32.47
C ALA A 5 -27.48 19.49 -31.34
N LYS A 6 -28.41 18.53 -31.43
CA LYS A 6 -28.45 17.39 -30.55
C LYS A 6 -27.16 16.63 -30.70
N VAL A 7 -26.33 16.62 -29.64
CA VAL A 7 -25.09 15.86 -29.61
C VAL A 7 -25.42 14.38 -29.80
N ARG A 8 -25.02 13.84 -30.92
CA ARG A 8 -25.09 12.39 -31.20
C ARG A 8 -23.69 11.82 -31.11
N ASN A 9 -23.58 10.72 -30.42
CA ASN A 9 -22.32 9.97 -30.46
C ASN A 9 -22.08 9.44 -31.88
N VAL A 10 -20.83 9.20 -32.21
CA VAL A 10 -20.38 8.62 -33.48
C VAL A 10 -21.00 7.22 -33.70
N TYR A 11 -21.44 6.56 -32.65
CA TYR A 11 -22.14 5.28 -32.71
C TYR A 11 -23.64 5.47 -32.85
N SER A 12 -24.21 4.93 -33.91
CA SER A 12 -25.65 5.01 -34.19
C SER A 12 -26.41 4.40 -33.00
N GLY A 13 -27.40 5.18 -32.49
CA GLY A 13 -28.26 4.74 -31.39
C GLY A 13 -27.83 5.19 -29.98
N PHE A 14 -26.68 5.81 -29.82
CA PHE A 14 -26.29 6.39 -28.54
C PHE A 14 -27.05 7.69 -28.28
N ARG A 15 -27.69 7.78 -27.15
CA ARG A 15 -28.45 8.98 -26.73
C ARG A 15 -27.88 9.47 -25.40
N LEU A 16 -27.35 10.71 -25.40
CA LEU A 16 -26.72 11.32 -24.24
C LEU A 16 -27.68 11.44 -23.05
N ASP A 17 -28.94 11.84 -23.34
CA ASP A 17 -30.01 11.95 -22.35
C ASP A 17 -30.31 10.62 -21.64
N LYS A 18 -30.30 9.52 -22.39
CA LYS A 18 -30.45 8.18 -21.82
C LYS A 18 -29.20 7.77 -21.01
N PHE A 19 -27.99 8.01 -21.55
CA PHE A 19 -26.75 7.72 -20.85
C PHE A 19 -26.66 8.48 -19.52
N GLU A 20 -26.97 9.79 -19.52
CA GLU A 20 -26.99 10.57 -18.28
C GLU A 20 -28.04 10.08 -17.28
N LYS A 21 -29.19 9.61 -17.77
CA LYS A 21 -30.24 9.02 -16.92
C LYS A 21 -29.80 7.68 -16.35
N ASP A 22 -29.19 6.83 -17.16
CA ASP A 22 -28.64 5.54 -16.73
C ASP A 22 -27.51 5.75 -15.72
N MET A 23 -26.58 6.71 -15.97
CA MET A 23 -25.53 7.09 -15.04
C MET A 23 -26.06 7.68 -13.72
N ARG A 24 -27.19 8.39 -13.77
CA ARG A 24 -27.85 8.89 -12.55
C ARG A 24 -28.59 7.79 -11.79
N SER A 25 -29.13 6.77 -12.49
CA SER A 25 -29.71 5.60 -11.86
C SER A 25 -28.63 4.72 -11.23
N GLU A 26 -27.55 4.45 -11.94
CA GLU A 26 -26.38 3.75 -11.38
C GLU A 26 -25.78 4.49 -10.19
N LYS A 27 -25.70 5.85 -10.24
CA LYS A 27 -25.30 6.64 -9.06
C LYS A 27 -26.29 6.56 -7.90
N LYS A 28 -27.58 6.35 -8.16
CA LYS A 28 -28.57 6.12 -7.09
C LYS A 28 -28.44 4.72 -6.49
N ASP A 29 -28.11 3.71 -7.30
CA ASP A 29 -27.87 2.34 -6.82
C ASP A 29 -26.53 2.24 -6.09
N VAL A 30 -25.52 3.03 -6.47
CA VAL A 30 -24.24 3.18 -5.75
C VAL A 30 -24.43 3.99 -4.44
N GLN A 31 -25.52 4.73 -4.29
CA GLN A 31 -25.82 5.51 -3.07
C GLN A 31 -26.63 4.77 -2.01
N GLN A 32 -26.86 3.47 -2.11
CA GLN A 32 -27.04 2.65 -0.91
C GLN A 32 -25.69 2.39 -0.26
N ILE A 33 -24.98 3.47 0.07
CA ILE A 33 -23.83 3.44 0.97
C ILE A 33 -24.39 2.89 2.28
N GLN A 34 -23.90 1.75 2.67
CA GLN A 34 -24.17 1.18 3.98
C GLN A 34 -23.84 2.27 5.02
N LYS A 35 -24.87 2.82 5.67
CA LYS A 35 -24.71 3.96 6.58
C LYS A 35 -23.91 3.60 7.84
N SER A 36 -23.81 2.30 8.15
CA SER A 36 -23.00 1.76 9.24
C SER A 36 -22.70 0.30 8.98
N ILE A 37 -21.57 -0.17 9.44
CA ILE A 37 -21.21 -1.58 9.46
C ILE A 37 -21.63 -2.10 10.83
N ASP A 38 -22.47 -3.14 10.86
CA ASP A 38 -22.96 -3.73 12.09
C ASP A 38 -22.07 -4.93 12.49
N PHE A 39 -21.40 -4.81 13.63
CA PHE A 39 -20.56 -5.85 14.19
C PHE A 39 -21.33 -6.58 15.31
N GLY A 40 -21.76 -7.81 15.07
CA GLY A 40 -22.51 -8.61 16.05
C GLY A 40 -21.64 -9.57 16.86
N GLU A 41 -22.15 -9.97 18.01
CA GLU A 41 -21.58 -11.05 18.81
C GLU A 41 -22.04 -12.41 18.27
N GLY A 42 -21.13 -13.40 18.27
CA GLY A 42 -21.47 -14.77 17.86
C GLY A 42 -21.73 -14.97 16.37
N ILE A 43 -21.43 -13.97 15.53
CA ILE A 43 -21.54 -14.09 14.07
C ILE A 43 -20.43 -15.01 13.57
N GLN A 44 -20.80 -15.96 12.71
CA GLN A 44 -19.86 -16.82 12.03
C GLN A 44 -19.07 -16.03 10.99
N SER A 45 -17.74 -16.17 11.01
CA SER A 45 -16.87 -15.42 10.13
C SER A 45 -16.90 -15.98 8.72
N ALA A 46 -17.42 -15.22 7.76
CA ALA A 46 -17.36 -15.57 6.34
C ALA A 46 -15.91 -15.70 5.82
N PHE A 47 -14.95 -15.01 6.46
CA PHE A 47 -13.54 -15.19 6.17
C PHE A 47 -13.05 -16.58 6.60
N ASP A 48 -13.40 -17.04 7.81
CA ASP A 48 -12.98 -18.35 8.30
C ASP A 48 -13.53 -19.47 7.43
N GLU A 49 -14.76 -19.33 6.93
CA GLU A 49 -15.36 -20.26 5.97
C GLU A 49 -14.65 -20.25 4.63
N SER A 50 -14.47 -19.07 4.04
CA SER A 50 -13.87 -18.92 2.70
C SER A 50 -12.41 -19.31 2.66
N CYS A 51 -11.67 -19.12 3.76
CA CYS A 51 -10.24 -19.40 3.90
C CYS A 51 -9.94 -20.64 4.74
N ALA A 52 -10.92 -21.49 5.04
CA ALA A 52 -10.79 -22.68 5.89
C ALA A 52 -9.59 -23.56 5.54
N GLU A 53 -9.35 -23.75 4.24
CA GLU A 53 -8.26 -24.58 3.70
C GLU A 53 -6.93 -23.82 3.52
N CYS A 54 -6.88 -22.52 3.83
CA CYS A 54 -5.65 -21.74 3.76
C CYS A 54 -4.68 -22.12 4.88
N PHE A 55 -3.39 -22.20 4.56
CA PHE A 55 -2.37 -22.48 5.58
C PHE A 55 -2.36 -21.37 6.63
N ALA A 56 -2.37 -21.79 7.91
CA ALA A 56 -2.40 -20.88 9.03
C ALA A 56 -1.51 -21.39 10.18
N GLN A 57 -1.06 -20.47 11.03
CA GLN A 57 -0.28 -20.79 12.22
C GLN A 57 -0.48 -19.70 13.28
N TYR A 58 -0.37 -20.07 14.54
CA TYR A 58 -0.38 -19.10 15.63
C TYR A 58 0.82 -18.15 15.58
N ALA A 59 0.68 -17.00 16.22
CA ALA A 59 1.79 -16.15 16.55
C ALA A 59 2.56 -16.68 17.78
N ASN A 60 3.85 -16.43 17.81
CA ASN A 60 4.68 -16.66 19.00
C ASN A 60 4.54 -15.48 19.99
N GLU A 61 5.29 -15.54 21.10
CA GLU A 61 5.30 -14.50 22.14
C GLU A 61 5.71 -13.11 21.62
N ASN A 62 6.53 -13.06 20.58
CA ASN A 62 6.93 -11.83 19.89
C ASN A 62 5.93 -11.39 18.82
N GLU A 63 4.74 -11.99 18.78
CA GLU A 63 3.70 -11.75 17.79
C GLU A 63 4.17 -11.97 16.34
N THR A 64 5.09 -12.90 16.11
CA THR A 64 5.56 -13.29 14.76
C THR A 64 5.15 -14.72 14.42
N PRO A 65 5.14 -15.14 13.13
CA PRO A 65 4.89 -16.53 12.75
C PRO A 65 5.86 -17.50 13.42
N ILE A 66 5.36 -18.64 13.92
CA ILE A 66 6.19 -19.63 14.63
C ILE A 66 7.15 -20.35 13.69
N LYS A 67 6.71 -20.66 12.48
CA LYS A 67 7.44 -21.45 11.49
C LYS A 67 7.55 -20.75 10.13
N PRO A 68 8.61 -21.01 9.35
CA PRO A 68 8.62 -20.67 7.94
C PRO A 68 7.45 -21.33 7.21
N TRP A 69 6.89 -20.66 6.20
CA TRP A 69 5.66 -21.09 5.53
C TRP A 69 5.76 -22.42 4.78
N ASP A 70 6.94 -22.79 4.33
CA ASP A 70 7.25 -24.09 3.71
C ASP A 70 7.12 -25.27 4.69
N LYS A 71 7.13 -25.02 6.00
CA LYS A 71 6.99 -26.01 7.06
C LYS A 71 5.62 -25.99 7.75
N VAL A 72 4.71 -25.09 7.36
CA VAL A 72 3.36 -25.01 7.92
C VAL A 72 2.48 -26.03 7.21
N LYS A 73 1.80 -26.88 8.00
CA LYS A 73 0.85 -27.90 7.50
C LYS A 73 -0.56 -27.66 8.02
N THR A 74 -0.69 -26.88 9.10
CA THR A 74 -1.97 -26.54 9.72
C THR A 74 -2.76 -25.59 8.82
N LYS A 75 -4.07 -25.75 8.79
CA LYS A 75 -5.00 -24.91 8.05
C LYS A 75 -5.76 -23.98 8.99
N LEU A 76 -6.49 -23.02 8.45
CA LEU A 76 -7.24 -22.07 9.25
C LEU A 76 -8.32 -22.77 10.08
N ASN A 77 -8.99 -23.77 9.54
CA ASN A 77 -9.97 -24.59 10.25
C ASN A 77 -9.41 -25.47 11.37
N ASP A 78 -8.07 -25.64 11.43
CA ASP A 78 -7.41 -26.41 12.48
C ASP A 78 -7.06 -25.57 13.72
N ILE A 79 -7.25 -24.25 13.67
CA ILE A 79 -6.81 -23.33 14.72
C ILE A 79 -7.95 -22.48 15.28
N ASP A 80 -7.78 -22.01 16.51
CA ASP A 80 -8.69 -21.06 17.16
C ASP A 80 -8.42 -19.65 16.66
N THR A 81 -9.27 -19.12 15.80
CA THR A 81 -9.11 -17.80 15.16
C THR A 81 -9.33 -16.62 16.12
N SER A 82 -9.85 -16.86 17.32
CA SER A 82 -9.91 -15.84 18.39
C SER A 82 -8.54 -15.53 18.99
N LYS A 83 -7.54 -16.40 18.75
CA LYS A 83 -6.14 -16.18 19.11
C LYS A 83 -5.39 -15.51 17.98
N LEU A 84 -4.32 -14.80 18.32
CA LEU A 84 -3.47 -14.16 17.32
C LEU A 84 -2.81 -15.21 16.42
N HIS A 85 -3.05 -15.09 15.13
CA HIS A 85 -2.57 -16.03 14.12
C HIS A 85 -2.18 -15.33 12.82
N TYR A 86 -1.55 -16.10 11.96
CA TYR A 86 -1.20 -15.71 10.60
C TYR A 86 -1.82 -16.69 9.62
N VAL A 87 -2.36 -16.18 8.52
CA VAL A 87 -2.99 -16.99 7.47
C VAL A 87 -2.46 -16.59 6.09
N LYS A 88 -2.19 -17.59 5.27
CA LYS A 88 -1.83 -17.44 3.85
C LYS A 88 -3.09 -17.37 3.03
N ILE A 89 -3.48 -16.18 2.64
CA ILE A 89 -4.66 -15.96 1.80
C ILE A 89 -4.27 -15.84 0.32
N PRO A 90 -5.21 -16.06 -0.61
CA PRO A 90 -5.00 -15.87 -2.05
C PRO A 90 -4.50 -14.46 -2.39
N GLU A 91 -3.70 -14.33 -3.44
CA GLU A 91 -3.08 -13.05 -3.82
C GLU A 91 -4.09 -11.98 -4.24
N ASN A 92 -5.25 -12.39 -4.74
CA ASN A 92 -6.35 -11.49 -5.08
C ASN A 92 -7.25 -11.12 -3.88
N HIS A 93 -7.05 -11.74 -2.73
CA HIS A 93 -7.73 -11.34 -1.51
C HIS A 93 -6.99 -10.16 -0.88
N ILE A 94 -7.63 -9.02 -0.85
CA ILE A 94 -7.08 -7.78 -0.29
C ILE A 94 -7.80 -7.40 1.00
N VAL A 95 -7.12 -6.66 1.86
CA VAL A 95 -7.71 -6.09 3.07
C VAL A 95 -7.49 -4.59 3.07
N ILE A 96 -8.56 -3.83 3.23
CA ILE A 96 -8.48 -2.40 3.46
C ILE A 96 -8.49 -2.17 4.97
N ASP A 97 -7.39 -1.66 5.49
CA ASP A 97 -7.15 -1.48 6.92
C ASP A 97 -7.31 -0.01 7.30
N PHE A 98 -8.23 0.27 8.20
CA PHE A 98 -8.55 1.62 8.68
C PHE A 98 -7.97 1.79 10.08
N ASP A 99 -6.99 2.67 10.20
CA ASP A 99 -6.26 2.98 11.42
C ASP A 99 -6.26 4.48 11.76
N ILE A 100 -7.36 5.17 11.41
CA ILE A 100 -7.55 6.62 11.60
C ILE A 100 -7.51 6.96 13.08
N LYS A 101 -6.73 8.00 13.40
CA LYS A 101 -6.55 8.48 14.76
C LYS A 101 -7.39 9.73 15.02
N ASP A 102 -7.75 9.90 16.27
CA ASP A 102 -8.35 11.15 16.79
C ASP A 102 -7.29 12.24 16.99
N GLU A 103 -7.72 13.37 17.52
CA GLU A 103 -6.84 14.52 17.81
C GLU A 103 -5.81 14.22 18.90
N THR A 104 -6.06 13.21 19.74
CA THR A 104 -5.13 12.75 20.78
C THR A 104 -4.09 11.75 20.27
N GLY A 105 -4.19 11.35 19.01
CA GLY A 105 -3.32 10.35 18.38
C GLY A 105 -3.72 8.89 18.65
N LYS A 106 -4.86 8.66 19.30
CA LYS A 106 -5.42 7.32 19.54
C LYS A 106 -6.31 6.91 18.36
N LYS A 107 -6.35 5.60 18.05
CA LYS A 107 -7.26 5.07 17.03
C LYS A 107 -8.71 5.34 17.42
N SER A 108 -9.51 5.92 16.52
CA SER A 108 -10.92 6.21 16.74
C SER A 108 -11.77 5.22 15.98
N PHE A 109 -12.58 4.44 16.70
CA PHE A 109 -13.55 3.51 16.09
C PHE A 109 -14.56 4.27 15.21
N GLU A 110 -15.08 5.40 15.69
CA GLU A 110 -16.11 6.18 14.99
C GLU A 110 -15.58 6.72 13.64
N LYS A 111 -14.36 7.26 13.62
CA LYS A 111 -13.75 7.76 12.38
C LYS A 111 -13.45 6.62 11.40
N ASN A 112 -13.01 5.47 11.91
CA ASN A 112 -12.78 4.28 11.11
C ASN A 112 -14.09 3.73 10.53
N LEU A 113 -15.16 3.69 11.33
CA LEU A 113 -16.48 3.25 10.89
C LEU A 113 -17.05 4.19 9.81
N GLU A 114 -16.95 5.49 10.00
CA GLU A 114 -17.38 6.48 8.99
C GLU A 114 -16.62 6.30 7.67
N ALA A 115 -15.30 6.13 7.74
CA ALA A 115 -14.47 5.96 6.55
C ALA A 115 -14.74 4.63 5.85
N ALA A 116 -14.85 3.53 6.59
CA ALA A 116 -15.14 2.20 6.07
C ALA A 116 -16.53 2.11 5.44
N SER A 117 -17.51 2.81 6.00
CA SER A 117 -18.90 2.85 5.48
C SER A 117 -19.03 3.54 4.10
N LYS A 118 -17.96 4.21 3.61
CA LYS A 118 -17.91 4.80 2.26
C LYS A 118 -17.53 3.76 1.18
N PHE A 119 -17.14 2.56 1.58
CA PHE A 119 -16.79 1.48 0.67
C PHE A 119 -18.00 0.59 0.38
N PRO A 120 -17.99 -0.16 -0.74
CA PRO A 120 -19.03 -1.14 -1.01
C PRO A 120 -19.21 -2.14 0.14
N PRO A 121 -20.44 -2.60 0.44
CA PRO A 121 -20.68 -3.58 1.48
C PRO A 121 -19.89 -4.87 1.26
N THR A 122 -19.22 -5.36 2.33
CA THR A 122 -18.42 -6.58 2.31
C THR A 122 -18.24 -7.11 3.72
N TYR A 123 -17.62 -8.28 3.84
CA TYR A 123 -17.16 -8.80 5.12
C TYR A 123 -16.19 -7.80 5.79
N ALA A 124 -16.51 -7.50 7.04
CA ALA A 124 -15.74 -6.58 7.87
C ALA A 124 -15.46 -7.20 9.25
N GLU A 125 -14.27 -6.93 9.79
CA GLU A 125 -13.91 -7.34 11.14
C GLU A 125 -13.20 -6.22 11.89
N LEU A 126 -13.29 -6.25 13.23
CA LEU A 126 -12.53 -5.33 14.07
C LEU A 126 -11.08 -5.80 14.19
N SER A 127 -10.17 -4.86 14.19
CA SER A 127 -8.76 -5.13 14.49
C SER A 127 -8.59 -5.62 15.94
N LYS A 128 -7.41 -6.16 16.26
CA LYS A 128 -7.05 -6.61 17.63
C LYS A 128 -7.34 -5.56 18.71
N SER A 129 -7.20 -4.27 18.39
CA SER A 129 -7.42 -3.17 19.34
C SER A 129 -8.89 -2.83 19.56
N GLY A 130 -9.80 -3.35 18.73
CA GLY A 130 -11.22 -3.00 18.75
C GLY A 130 -11.58 -1.65 18.16
N ALA A 131 -10.59 -0.86 17.73
CA ALA A 131 -10.80 0.48 17.19
C ALA A 131 -10.51 0.59 15.69
N GLY A 132 -9.66 -0.26 15.12
CA GLY A 132 -9.43 -0.35 13.69
C GLY A 132 -10.45 -1.28 13.02
N ILE A 133 -10.68 -1.10 11.73
CA ILE A 133 -11.60 -1.89 10.92
C ILE A 133 -10.86 -2.45 9.72
N HIS A 134 -11.09 -3.72 9.42
CA HIS A 134 -10.61 -4.40 8.22
C HIS A 134 -11.79 -4.73 7.32
N LEU A 135 -11.79 -4.21 6.09
CA LEU A 135 -12.70 -4.65 5.03
C LEU A 135 -11.99 -5.65 4.13
N HIS A 136 -12.62 -6.76 3.86
CA HIS A 136 -12.09 -7.83 3.02
C HIS A 136 -12.75 -7.83 1.66
N TYR A 137 -11.96 -7.91 0.58
CA TYR A 137 -12.45 -8.00 -0.79
C TYR A 137 -11.68 -9.02 -1.60
N ILE A 138 -12.34 -9.59 -2.59
CA ILE A 138 -11.69 -10.26 -3.71
C ILE A 138 -11.49 -9.22 -4.82
N TYR A 139 -10.25 -8.91 -5.14
CA TYR A 139 -9.93 -7.96 -6.20
C TYR A 139 -9.88 -8.65 -7.56
N ASP A 140 -10.71 -8.19 -8.50
CA ASP A 140 -10.85 -8.81 -9.84
C ASP A 140 -9.70 -8.45 -10.79
N GLY A 141 -8.79 -7.58 -10.37
CA GLY A 141 -7.62 -7.17 -11.13
C GLY A 141 -6.32 -7.77 -10.60
N ASP A 142 -5.20 -7.26 -11.10
CA ASP A 142 -3.87 -7.61 -10.61
C ASP A 142 -3.56 -6.86 -9.31
N ALA A 143 -3.69 -7.54 -8.17
CA ALA A 143 -3.48 -6.95 -6.85
C ALA A 143 -2.04 -6.43 -6.65
N THR A 144 -1.06 -6.93 -7.43
CA THR A 144 0.32 -6.44 -7.36
C THR A 144 0.47 -5.00 -7.87
N LYS A 145 -0.49 -4.54 -8.68
CA LYS A 145 -0.55 -3.16 -9.19
C LYS A 145 -1.22 -2.18 -8.24
N LEU A 146 -1.87 -2.66 -7.18
CA LEU A 146 -2.49 -1.77 -6.20
C LEU A 146 -1.45 -0.98 -5.42
N ASN A 147 -1.71 0.32 -5.25
CA ASN A 147 -0.98 1.13 -4.30
C ASN A 147 -1.43 0.75 -2.88
N ARG A 148 -0.49 0.48 -1.99
CA ARG A 148 -0.79 0.10 -0.60
C ARG A 148 -1.36 1.24 0.23
N LEU A 149 -1.10 2.48 -0.13
CA LEU A 149 -1.66 3.63 0.54
C LEU A 149 -2.93 4.06 -0.19
N TYR A 150 -4.08 3.96 0.50
CA TYR A 150 -5.35 4.48 0.00
C TYR A 150 -5.51 5.96 0.37
N ASP A 151 -5.34 6.27 1.66
CA ASP A 151 -5.40 7.62 2.22
C ASP A 151 -4.60 7.67 3.54
N LYS A 152 -4.54 8.84 4.19
CA LYS A 152 -3.92 8.96 5.51
C LYS A 152 -4.56 7.97 6.49
N ASP A 153 -3.74 7.10 7.07
CA ASP A 153 -4.14 6.06 8.03
C ASP A 153 -5.14 5.01 7.46
N ILE A 154 -5.23 4.87 6.11
CA ILE A 154 -5.99 3.82 5.43
C ILE A 154 -5.07 3.10 4.45
N GLU A 155 -4.87 1.80 4.66
CA GLU A 155 -3.95 0.99 3.87
C GLU A 155 -4.67 -0.14 3.11
N ILE A 156 -4.21 -0.41 1.88
CA ILE A 156 -4.59 -1.63 1.14
C ILE A 156 -3.51 -2.68 1.35
N LYS A 157 -3.85 -3.73 2.08
CA LYS A 157 -2.95 -4.87 2.30
C LYS A 157 -3.12 -5.89 1.18
N VAL A 158 -2.01 -6.16 0.50
CA VAL A 158 -1.89 -7.15 -0.56
C VAL A 158 -0.92 -8.23 -0.11
N PHE A 159 -1.25 -9.50 -0.36
CA PHE A 159 -0.53 -10.64 0.16
C PHE A 159 0.07 -11.45 -0.98
N SER A 160 1.35 -11.27 -1.26
CA SER A 160 2.08 -12.01 -2.28
C SER A 160 3.36 -12.63 -1.71
N GLY A 161 3.86 -13.65 -2.35
CA GLY A 161 5.10 -14.33 -1.96
C GLY A 161 5.05 -14.86 -0.52
N LYS A 162 5.92 -14.37 0.36
CA LYS A 162 6.00 -14.81 1.76
C LYS A 162 5.07 -14.05 2.71
N SER A 163 4.37 -13.01 2.25
CA SER A 163 3.47 -12.24 3.10
C SER A 163 2.25 -13.07 3.53
N SER A 164 1.66 -12.71 4.65
CA SER A 164 0.50 -13.37 5.24
C SER A 164 -0.32 -12.35 6.03
N LEU A 165 -1.61 -12.60 6.15
CA LEU A 165 -2.50 -11.79 6.97
C LEU A 165 -2.26 -12.13 8.44
N ARG A 166 -1.94 -11.11 9.26
CA ARG A 166 -1.93 -11.20 10.72
C ARG A 166 -3.33 -10.86 11.22
N ARG A 167 -3.94 -11.74 11.97
CA ARG A 167 -5.33 -11.64 12.35
C ARG A 167 -5.60 -12.16 13.76
N LYS A 168 -6.56 -11.56 14.41
CA LYS A 168 -7.21 -12.05 15.61
C LYS A 168 -8.69 -11.70 15.49
N LEU A 169 -9.56 -12.69 15.30
CA LEU A 169 -10.99 -12.48 15.22
C LEU A 169 -11.51 -12.04 16.59
N THR A 170 -12.21 -10.92 16.62
CA THR A 170 -12.92 -10.39 17.78
C THR A 170 -14.40 -10.28 17.48
N LEU A 171 -14.77 -9.31 16.65
CA LEU A 171 -16.14 -9.14 16.14
C LEU A 171 -16.08 -8.98 14.62
N CYS A 172 -17.10 -9.48 13.93
CA CYS A 172 -17.28 -9.32 12.49
C CYS A 172 -18.76 -9.05 12.17
N ASN A 173 -19.02 -8.63 10.93
CA ASN A 173 -20.38 -8.54 10.40
C ASN A 173 -20.81 -9.88 9.76
N ASP A 174 -22.05 -9.97 9.33
CA ASP A 174 -22.69 -11.15 8.72
C ASP A 174 -22.62 -11.16 7.18
N LEU A 175 -21.83 -10.27 6.57
CA LEU A 175 -21.72 -10.18 5.12
C LEU A 175 -20.68 -11.16 4.58
N SER A 176 -20.89 -11.63 3.36
CA SER A 176 -19.89 -12.36 2.59
C SER A 176 -18.79 -11.43 2.07
N ILE A 177 -17.65 -12.01 1.69
CA ILE A 177 -16.54 -11.27 1.07
C ILE A 177 -16.96 -10.89 -0.35
N ALA A 178 -17.07 -9.59 -0.62
CA ALA A 178 -17.48 -9.05 -1.90
C ALA A 178 -16.32 -8.95 -2.90
N HIS A 179 -16.66 -8.90 -4.17
CA HIS A 179 -15.73 -8.58 -5.26
C HIS A 179 -15.61 -7.07 -5.45
N ILE A 180 -14.40 -6.60 -5.79
CA ILE A 180 -14.14 -5.22 -6.16
C ILE A 180 -13.20 -5.16 -7.36
N SER A 181 -13.55 -4.37 -8.38
CA SER A 181 -12.77 -4.25 -9.62
C SER A 181 -12.22 -2.86 -9.88
N SER A 182 -12.74 -1.83 -9.17
CA SER A 182 -12.42 -0.42 -9.42
C SER A 182 -12.44 0.41 -8.14
N GLY A 183 -12.08 1.70 -8.24
CA GLY A 183 -12.11 2.63 -7.11
C GLY A 183 -10.89 2.56 -6.18
N LEU A 184 -9.96 1.64 -6.42
CA LEU A 184 -8.73 1.51 -5.65
C LEU A 184 -7.54 2.17 -6.38
N PRO A 185 -6.60 2.80 -5.65
CA PRO A 185 -5.44 3.45 -6.26
C PRO A 185 -4.47 2.42 -6.83
N LEU A 186 -4.02 2.64 -8.06
CA LEU A 186 -3.00 1.83 -8.72
C LEU A 186 -1.61 2.48 -8.54
N LYS A 187 -0.58 1.68 -8.52
CA LYS A 187 0.81 2.14 -8.63
C LYS A 187 0.98 2.89 -9.95
N GLY A 188 1.55 4.10 -9.90
CA GLY A 188 1.66 4.95 -11.09
C GLY A 188 0.37 5.66 -11.51
N GLY A 189 -0.77 5.38 -10.86
CA GLY A 189 -2.01 6.14 -11.03
C GLY A 189 -1.96 7.44 -10.23
N LYS A 190 -2.19 8.57 -10.89
CA LYS A 190 -2.25 9.88 -10.24
C LYS A 190 -3.44 9.96 -9.28
N LYS A 191 -3.29 9.54 -8.02
CA LYS A 191 -4.08 10.10 -6.95
C LYS A 191 -3.26 11.20 -6.30
N VAL A 192 -3.57 12.41 -6.69
CA VAL A 192 -2.94 13.62 -6.21
C VAL A 192 -3.23 13.76 -4.72
N ILE A 193 -2.25 13.43 -3.89
CA ILE A 193 -2.15 14.05 -2.57
C ILE A 193 -2.03 15.53 -2.86
N ASN A 194 -2.88 16.34 -2.22
CA ASN A 194 -3.02 17.78 -2.40
C ASN A 194 -1.74 18.46 -2.95
N ILE A 195 -1.68 18.62 -4.29
CA ILE A 195 -0.50 19.15 -5.01
C ILE A 195 -0.10 20.52 -4.49
N GLU A 196 -1.04 21.30 -3.95
CA GLU A 196 -0.73 22.57 -3.34
C GLU A 196 0.21 22.48 -2.15
N GLY A 197 0.20 21.35 -1.42
CA GLY A 197 1.11 21.08 -0.31
C GLY A 197 2.56 20.79 -0.71
N PHE A 198 2.83 20.38 -1.95
CA PHE A 198 4.17 20.01 -2.43
C PHE A 198 4.89 21.08 -3.24
N LYS A 199 4.42 22.34 -3.19
CA LYS A 199 4.97 23.41 -4.03
C LYS A 199 6.40 23.81 -3.73
N ASN A 200 7.03 23.27 -2.68
CA ASN A 200 8.44 23.51 -2.41
C ASN A 200 9.13 22.34 -1.68
N GLU A 201 10.43 22.21 -1.91
CA GLU A 201 11.31 21.20 -1.29
C GLU A 201 11.25 21.26 0.26
N GLN A 202 11.10 22.42 0.85
CA GLN A 202 11.01 22.59 2.30
C GLN A 202 9.80 21.87 2.91
N HIS A 203 8.67 21.87 2.19
CA HIS A 203 7.48 21.14 2.62
C HIS A 203 7.72 19.63 2.54
N LEU A 204 8.31 19.15 1.43
CA LEU A 204 8.67 17.75 1.25
C LEU A 204 9.59 17.27 2.38
N ARG A 205 10.64 18.03 2.70
CA ARG A 205 11.55 17.76 3.82
C ARG A 205 10.82 17.66 5.15
N THR A 206 9.87 18.57 5.39
CA THR A 206 9.06 18.58 6.62
C THR A 206 8.20 17.32 6.72
N MET A 207 7.59 16.89 5.62
CA MET A 207 6.75 15.69 5.58
C MET A 207 7.58 14.41 5.77
N ILE A 208 8.77 14.32 5.19
CA ILE A 208 9.70 13.21 5.42
C ILE A 208 10.08 13.15 6.91
N LYS A 209 10.50 14.28 7.51
CA LYS A 209 10.85 14.35 8.94
C LYS A 209 9.70 13.92 9.85
N LYS A 210 8.45 14.32 9.56
CA LYS A 210 7.28 13.87 10.32
C LYS A 210 7.10 12.35 10.28
N ASN A 211 7.39 11.73 9.13
CA ASN A 211 7.30 10.26 9.01
C ASN A 211 8.46 9.54 9.71
N LEU A 212 9.66 10.11 9.73
CA LEU A 212 10.80 9.57 10.47
C LEU A 212 10.58 9.57 11.99
N ASN A 213 9.77 10.49 12.49
CA ASN A 213 9.44 10.60 13.92
C ASN A 213 8.25 9.73 14.36
N LYS A 214 7.67 8.92 13.47
CA LYS A 214 6.60 8.00 13.84
C LYS A 214 7.14 6.82 14.61
N GLU A 215 6.38 6.38 15.62
CA GLU A 215 6.70 5.18 16.38
C GLU A 215 6.65 3.92 15.49
N ILE A 216 7.63 3.06 15.65
CA ILE A 216 7.69 1.76 14.98
C ILE A 216 7.21 0.70 15.95
N HIS A 217 6.06 0.09 15.63
CA HIS A 217 5.54 -1.00 16.44
C HIS A 217 6.21 -2.33 16.07
N PRO A 218 6.41 -3.23 17.06
CA PRO A 218 6.91 -4.57 16.79
C PRO A 218 6.10 -5.27 15.70
N SER A 219 6.76 -6.03 14.84
CA SER A 219 6.15 -6.81 13.75
C SER A 219 5.46 -6.01 12.63
N THR A 220 5.57 -4.68 12.64
CA THR A 220 5.07 -3.82 11.56
C THR A 220 6.22 -3.23 10.74
N ARG A 221 5.91 -2.80 9.53
CA ARG A 221 6.83 -1.94 8.78
C ARG A 221 6.88 -0.56 9.40
N CYS A 222 8.04 0.05 9.37
CA CYS A 222 8.13 1.48 9.56
C CYS A 222 7.44 2.23 8.39
N SER A 223 7.21 3.53 8.55
CA SER A 223 6.48 4.36 7.56
C SER A 223 7.24 4.61 6.25
N ILE A 224 8.01 3.64 5.78
CA ILE A 224 8.80 3.73 4.54
C ILE A 224 7.90 3.83 3.31
N ASP A 225 6.78 3.11 3.26
CA ASP A 225 5.85 3.18 2.14
C ASP A 225 5.25 4.60 2.01
N PHE A 226 5.05 5.31 3.13
CA PHE A 226 4.61 6.71 3.12
C PHE A 226 5.68 7.65 2.58
N ILE A 227 6.94 7.46 2.98
CA ILE A 227 8.05 8.27 2.48
C ILE A 227 8.25 8.02 1.00
N ASN A 228 8.19 6.75 0.55
CA ASN A 228 8.25 6.42 -0.87
C ASN A 228 7.17 7.15 -1.66
N LYS A 229 5.92 7.07 -1.19
CA LYS A 229 4.81 7.76 -1.86
C LYS A 229 5.01 9.27 -1.91
N LEU A 230 5.49 9.90 -0.83
CA LEU A 230 5.77 11.34 -0.83
C LEU A 230 6.78 11.74 -1.91
N LEU A 231 7.82 10.93 -2.09
CA LEU A 231 8.85 11.16 -3.11
C LEU A 231 8.33 10.89 -4.52
N ASP A 232 7.56 9.81 -4.71
CA ASP A 232 6.93 9.48 -5.99
C ASP A 232 5.94 10.57 -6.42
N ASP A 233 5.09 11.06 -5.50
CA ASP A 233 4.13 12.12 -5.79
C ASP A 233 4.83 13.46 -6.11
N ALA A 234 5.92 13.78 -5.42
CA ALA A 234 6.73 14.97 -5.70
C ALA A 234 7.40 14.87 -7.08
N TYR A 235 7.93 13.71 -7.43
CA TYR A 235 8.54 13.41 -8.72
C TYR A 235 7.50 13.51 -9.86
N ASP A 236 6.36 12.83 -9.71
CA ASP A 236 5.27 12.81 -10.70
C ASP A 236 4.63 14.20 -10.90
N SER A 237 4.66 15.06 -9.88
CA SER A 237 4.17 16.43 -10.00
C SER A 237 5.11 17.35 -10.77
N GLY A 238 6.29 16.87 -11.19
CA GLY A 238 7.31 17.67 -11.87
C GLY A 238 7.99 18.68 -10.94
N GLN A 239 7.96 18.47 -9.63
CA GLN A 239 8.63 19.34 -8.68
C GLN A 239 10.13 19.11 -8.72
N HIS A 240 10.88 20.21 -8.84
CA HIS A 240 12.34 20.18 -8.67
C HIS A 240 12.70 20.09 -7.18
N TYR A 241 13.39 19.04 -6.78
CA TYR A 241 13.85 18.83 -5.40
C TYR A 241 15.14 18.02 -5.36
N ASP A 242 15.92 18.24 -4.30
CA ASP A 242 17.05 17.39 -3.92
C ASP A 242 17.03 17.19 -2.40
N VAL A 243 16.59 16.03 -1.98
CA VAL A 243 16.52 15.61 -0.56
C VAL A 243 17.45 14.41 -0.31
N SER A 244 18.49 14.26 -1.12
CA SER A 244 19.47 13.17 -1.05
C SER A 244 20.19 13.13 0.31
N ASP A 245 20.36 14.27 0.96
CA ASP A 245 20.90 14.37 2.31
C ASP A 245 20.06 13.67 3.37
N MET A 246 18.76 13.48 3.12
CA MET A 246 17.86 12.76 4.01
C MET A 246 17.90 11.24 3.84
N LYS A 247 18.52 10.72 2.77
CA LYS A 247 18.55 9.29 2.44
C LYS A 247 19.11 8.44 3.59
N ASN A 248 20.19 8.90 4.23
CA ASN A 248 20.80 8.16 5.34
C ASN A 248 19.88 8.10 6.56
N ALA A 249 19.12 9.15 6.85
CA ALA A 249 18.14 9.14 7.94
C ALA A 249 16.96 8.20 7.63
N VAL A 250 16.47 8.20 6.38
CA VAL A 250 15.42 7.27 5.93
C VAL A 250 15.92 5.82 5.96
N TYR A 251 17.17 5.59 5.59
CA TYR A 251 17.80 4.28 5.66
C TYR A 251 17.92 3.78 7.09
N ALA A 252 18.43 4.62 8.00
CA ALA A 252 18.51 4.29 9.43
C ALA A 252 17.13 3.99 10.04
N PHE A 253 16.11 4.72 9.63
CA PHE A 253 14.72 4.45 10.03
C PHE A 253 14.21 3.11 9.47
N ALA A 254 14.56 2.78 8.21
CA ALA A 254 14.19 1.50 7.59
C ALA A 254 14.79 0.28 8.31
N THR A 255 16.02 0.41 8.82
CA THR A 255 16.69 -0.68 9.56
C THR A 255 16.08 -0.99 10.92
N GLN A 256 15.30 -0.06 11.49
CA GLN A 256 14.61 -0.25 12.77
C GLN A 256 13.37 -1.17 12.65
N SER A 257 12.94 -1.51 11.45
CA SER A 257 11.85 -2.47 11.26
C SER A 257 12.30 -3.87 11.69
N THR A 258 11.62 -4.45 12.70
CA THR A 258 12.04 -5.73 13.32
C THR A 258 11.96 -6.92 12.38
N ASN A 259 10.92 -6.97 11.50
CA ASN A 259 10.65 -8.14 10.66
C ASN A 259 10.76 -7.88 9.17
N GLN A 260 10.86 -6.64 8.74
CA GLN A 260 10.80 -6.26 7.33
C GLN A 260 11.94 -5.33 6.91
N ALA A 261 12.99 -5.23 7.72
CA ALA A 261 14.15 -4.39 7.40
C ALA A 261 14.71 -4.65 6.00
N PRO A 262 14.91 -5.90 5.52
CA PRO A 262 15.42 -6.12 4.15
C PRO A 262 14.50 -5.57 3.06
N TYR A 263 13.18 -5.65 3.26
CA TYR A 263 12.21 -5.06 2.33
C TYR A 263 12.29 -3.53 2.36
N CYS A 264 12.27 -2.94 3.55
CA CYS A 264 12.33 -1.49 3.74
C CYS A 264 13.61 -0.90 3.15
N ILE A 265 14.75 -1.56 3.37
CA ILE A 265 16.05 -1.17 2.79
C ILE A 265 16.02 -1.20 1.25
N LYS A 266 15.45 -2.27 0.66
CA LYS A 266 15.29 -2.34 -0.81
C LYS A 266 14.38 -1.23 -1.34
N ALA A 267 13.33 -0.87 -0.61
CA ALA A 267 12.45 0.23 -0.97
C ALA A 267 13.21 1.57 -0.96
N VAL A 268 13.96 1.87 0.11
CA VAL A 268 14.76 3.09 0.21
C VAL A 268 15.75 3.23 -0.93
N ASN A 269 16.40 2.15 -1.35
CA ASN A 269 17.36 2.19 -2.46
C ASN A 269 16.73 2.53 -3.82
N LYS A 270 15.41 2.38 -3.96
CA LYS A 270 14.66 2.69 -5.19
C LYS A 270 13.96 4.05 -5.15
N MET A 271 13.97 4.73 -4.01
CA MET A 271 13.28 6.02 -3.85
C MET A 271 13.95 7.13 -4.65
N PRO A 272 13.19 7.99 -5.34
CA PRO A 272 13.72 9.14 -6.06
C PRO A 272 14.00 10.29 -5.08
N PHE A 273 15.15 10.27 -4.39
CA PHE A 273 15.54 11.35 -3.47
C PHE A 273 15.94 12.64 -4.17
N LYS A 274 16.03 12.62 -5.50
CA LYS A 274 16.37 13.76 -6.34
C LYS A 274 15.54 13.70 -7.61
N SER A 275 14.96 14.83 -8.03
CA SER A 275 14.30 14.93 -9.32
C SER A 275 15.36 14.94 -10.44
N GLU A 276 15.03 14.39 -11.62
CA GLU A 276 15.97 14.33 -12.76
C GLU A 276 16.44 15.72 -13.19
N ASP A 277 15.55 16.74 -13.07
CA ASP A 277 15.87 18.12 -13.44
C ASP A 277 16.71 18.86 -12.37
N SER A 278 16.88 18.29 -11.18
CA SER A 278 17.81 18.80 -10.18
C SER A 278 19.22 18.25 -10.35
N ALA A 279 19.48 17.48 -11.40
CA ALA A 279 20.84 17.23 -11.83
C ALA A 279 21.51 18.60 -12.09
N PRO A 280 22.72 18.87 -11.58
CA PRO A 280 23.43 20.09 -11.94
C PRO A 280 23.40 20.19 -13.47
N PRO A 281 23.23 21.38 -14.05
CA PRO A 281 23.33 21.55 -15.49
C PRO A 281 24.59 20.79 -15.90
N VAL A 282 24.42 19.85 -16.83
CA VAL A 282 25.58 19.13 -17.39
C VAL A 282 26.56 20.21 -17.83
N GLY A 283 27.52 20.46 -16.96
CA GLY A 283 28.54 21.44 -17.21
C GLY A 283 29.18 21.02 -18.51
N SER A 284 29.16 21.93 -19.45
CA SER A 284 29.87 21.87 -20.70
C SER A 284 30.86 20.71 -20.76
N GLY A 285 30.49 19.65 -21.50
CA GLY A 285 31.41 18.72 -22.13
C GLY A 285 32.57 18.24 -21.26
N ASP A 286 32.32 17.49 -20.23
CA ASP A 286 33.26 16.48 -19.83
C ASP A 286 32.92 15.22 -20.65
N ASP A 287 33.57 15.08 -21.80
CA ASP A 287 33.53 13.86 -22.62
C ASP A 287 34.30 12.71 -21.94
N SER A 288 34.43 12.73 -20.60
CA SER A 288 35.04 11.66 -19.84
C SER A 288 34.19 10.38 -20.01
N PRO A 289 34.80 9.30 -20.49
CA PRO A 289 34.11 8.07 -20.72
C PRO A 289 33.59 7.52 -19.40
N LEU A 290 32.36 7.00 -19.42
CA LEU A 290 31.74 6.32 -18.24
C LEU A 290 32.60 5.12 -17.84
N ILE A 291 32.87 5.00 -16.55
CA ILE A 291 33.54 3.83 -15.97
C ILE A 291 32.48 2.96 -15.30
N PHE A 292 32.37 1.73 -15.76
CA PHE A 292 31.56 0.70 -15.13
C PHE A 292 32.46 -0.15 -14.24
N PHE A 293 32.06 -0.39 -12.99
CA PHE A 293 32.81 -1.24 -12.09
C PHE A 293 31.91 -2.23 -11.36
N ASP A 294 32.45 -3.37 -11.03
CA ASP A 294 31.87 -4.38 -10.18
C ASP A 294 32.83 -4.73 -9.05
N CYS A 295 32.30 -4.88 -7.83
CA CYS A 295 33.07 -5.16 -6.65
C CYS A 295 32.61 -6.47 -6.00
N GLU A 296 33.51 -7.40 -5.82
CA GLU A 296 33.25 -8.63 -5.06
C GLU A 296 34.10 -8.62 -3.77
N VAL A 297 33.41 -8.88 -2.66
CA VAL A 297 34.03 -8.90 -1.33
C VAL A 297 33.91 -10.30 -0.74
N PHE A 298 35.05 -10.93 -0.53
CA PHE A 298 35.18 -12.20 0.18
C PHE A 298 35.88 -11.96 1.53
N PRO A 299 35.80 -12.88 2.50
CA PRO A 299 36.39 -12.70 3.83
C PRO A 299 37.87 -12.27 3.84
N ASN A 300 38.64 -12.66 2.83
CA ASN A 300 40.07 -12.36 2.72
C ASN A 300 40.48 -11.84 1.33
N LEU A 301 39.51 -11.44 0.51
CA LEU A 301 39.77 -10.97 -0.85
C LEU A 301 38.74 -9.91 -1.24
N PHE A 302 39.26 -8.81 -1.79
CA PHE A 302 38.46 -7.75 -2.39
C PHE A 302 38.86 -7.65 -3.86
N LEU A 303 37.89 -7.83 -4.76
CA LEU A 303 38.08 -7.72 -6.20
C LEU A 303 37.29 -6.54 -6.74
N ILE A 304 37.91 -5.73 -7.58
CA ILE A 304 37.24 -4.70 -8.38
C ILE A 304 37.54 -5.01 -9.84
N ASN A 305 36.47 -5.21 -10.61
CA ASN A 305 36.50 -5.22 -12.06
C ASN A 305 35.97 -3.89 -12.57
N TRP A 306 36.63 -3.27 -13.50
CA TRP A 306 36.13 -2.02 -14.06
C TRP A 306 36.32 -1.99 -15.58
N LYS A 307 35.50 -1.21 -16.24
CA LYS A 307 35.48 -1.07 -17.69
C LYS A 307 35.16 0.35 -18.08
N VAL A 308 35.91 0.91 -19.00
CA VAL A 308 35.66 2.23 -19.58
C VAL A 308 34.67 2.07 -20.75
N GLN A 309 33.73 3.01 -20.88
CA GLN A 309 32.80 3.05 -22.00
C GLN A 309 33.54 2.97 -23.34
N GLY A 310 33.16 2.02 -24.21
CA GLY A 310 33.77 1.80 -25.51
C GLY A 310 34.87 0.74 -25.56
N GLU A 311 35.41 0.29 -24.41
CA GLU A 311 36.37 -0.81 -24.36
C GLU A 311 35.65 -2.19 -24.42
N LYS A 312 36.32 -3.18 -25.03
CA LYS A 312 35.73 -4.52 -25.20
C LYS A 312 35.96 -5.45 -24.01
N THR A 313 37.03 -5.20 -23.23
CA THR A 313 37.42 -6.06 -22.11
C THR A 313 37.50 -5.27 -20.80
N PRO A 314 37.04 -5.84 -19.66
CA PRO A 314 37.27 -5.27 -18.33
C PRO A 314 38.78 -5.35 -17.99
N ILE A 315 39.20 -4.48 -17.08
CA ILE A 315 40.55 -4.48 -16.46
C ILE A 315 40.44 -5.02 -15.05
#